data_3f84a1c9a5f886c47d12667c049efab1
#
_entry.id   3f84a1c9a5f886c47d12667c049efab1
#
_cell.length_a   1.000
_cell.length_b   1.000
_cell.length_c   1.000
_cell.angle_alpha   90.00
_cell.angle_beta   90.00
_cell.angle_gamma   90.00
#
_symmetry.space_group_name_H-M   'P 1'
#
loop_
_entity.id
_entity.type
_entity.pdbx_description
1 polymer ?
#
loop_
_entity_poly.entity_id
_entity_poly.type
_entity_poly.pdbx_seq_one_letter_code
_entity_poly.pdbx_strand_id
1 'polypeptide(L)'
;MSEEGVIWLRAIFSCVMPLWGRYFFVNDRRDGVAYPYGRFAMWYVLQTTTGQEEKLVQMIQELVAPELYEDCFVAYYERVWRKQQQSVVHVERLFPGYVFVVTQNPEELFFQLKKVPAMSKLVAADRYEFLPIKKEEETFFYDIFDPEHVVRLSYVETDDQGQMKKIHGPVGKYANRVRKCCFKKRYLIMGIPMGGVEKTVALGIKLKEDL
;
A
#
# COMPACT_ATOMS: atom_id res chain seq x y z
N MET A 1 -24.78 2.86 -29.88
CA MET A 1 -24.57 2.91 -28.42
C MET A 1 -25.16 4.22 -27.98
N SER A 2 -26.26 4.19 -27.26
CA SER A 2 -27.09 5.35 -26.95
C SER A 2 -26.49 6.14 -25.78
N GLU A 3 -26.59 7.45 -25.84
CA GLU A 3 -26.13 8.42 -24.82
C GLU A 3 -26.71 8.16 -23.41
N GLU A 4 -27.76 7.38 -23.29
CA GLU A 4 -28.39 7.01 -22.03
C GLU A 4 -27.48 6.18 -21.08
N GLY A 5 -26.56 5.39 -21.62
CA GLY A 5 -25.62 4.61 -20.81
C GLY A 5 -24.60 5.46 -20.03
N VAL A 6 -24.27 6.63 -20.56
CA VAL A 6 -23.30 7.55 -19.95
C VAL A 6 -23.92 8.34 -18.80
N ILE A 7 -25.23 8.63 -18.90
CA ILE A 7 -25.97 9.41 -17.88
C ILE A 7 -26.18 8.58 -16.61
N TRP A 8 -26.47 7.29 -16.75
CA TRP A 8 -26.62 6.39 -15.59
C TRP A 8 -25.31 6.20 -14.81
N LEU A 9 -24.18 6.15 -15.51
CA LEU A 9 -22.86 6.08 -14.91
C LEU A 9 -22.52 7.31 -14.07
N ARG A 10 -22.86 8.51 -14.57
CA ARG A 10 -22.70 9.76 -13.80
C ARG A 10 -23.59 9.79 -12.56
N ALA A 11 -24.79 9.24 -12.64
CA ALA A 11 -25.73 9.20 -11.52
C ALA A 11 -25.31 8.24 -10.41
N ILE A 12 -24.77 7.05 -10.76
CA ILE A 12 -24.29 6.09 -9.75
C ILE A 12 -23.02 6.61 -9.08
N PHE A 13 -22.09 7.21 -9.83
CA PHE A 13 -20.89 7.83 -9.26
C PHE A 13 -21.24 9.07 -8.42
N SER A 14 -22.24 9.84 -8.82
CA SER A 14 -22.69 11.02 -8.06
C SER A 14 -23.39 10.66 -6.75
N CYS A 15 -24.07 9.51 -6.66
CA CYS A 15 -24.83 9.13 -5.48
C CYS A 15 -23.99 8.34 -4.43
N VAL A 16 -22.96 7.61 -4.88
CA VAL A 16 -22.08 6.80 -4.00
C VAL A 16 -20.79 7.54 -3.62
N MET A 17 -20.46 8.64 -4.33
CA MET A 17 -19.23 9.40 -4.13
C MET A 17 -19.43 10.93 -4.07
N PRO A 18 -20.19 11.47 -3.12
CA PRO A 18 -20.37 12.94 -3.02
C PRO A 18 -19.09 13.69 -2.62
N LEU A 19 -18.02 12.98 -2.20
CA LEU A 19 -16.77 13.60 -1.75
C LEU A 19 -15.62 13.55 -2.79
N TRP A 20 -15.76 12.77 -3.88
CA TRP A 20 -14.67 12.54 -4.84
C TRP A 20 -14.57 13.56 -5.97
N GLY A 21 -15.66 14.22 -6.32
CA GLY A 21 -15.69 15.20 -7.42
C GLY A 21 -14.88 16.48 -7.18
N ARG A 22 -14.33 16.70 -5.98
CA ARG A 22 -13.54 17.90 -5.65
C ARG A 22 -12.03 17.71 -5.62
N TYR A 23 -11.52 16.47 -5.77
CA TYR A 23 -10.06 16.20 -5.72
C TYR A 23 -9.39 16.08 -7.09
N PHE A 24 -10.12 16.21 -8.19
CA PHE A 24 -9.60 16.02 -9.55
C PHE A 24 -8.71 17.17 -10.09
N PHE A 25 -8.57 18.29 -9.39
CA PHE A 25 -7.74 19.40 -9.85
C PHE A 25 -7.04 20.10 -8.69
N VAL A 26 -5.92 19.56 -8.25
CA VAL A 26 -4.91 20.36 -7.56
C VAL A 26 -3.60 20.24 -8.33
N ASN A 27 -3.33 21.27 -9.12
CA ASN A 27 -2.09 21.48 -9.82
C ASN A 27 -1.08 22.03 -8.79
N ASP A 28 -0.29 21.18 -8.15
CA ASP A 28 0.81 21.64 -7.31
C ASP A 28 2.17 21.34 -7.96
N ARG A 29 2.85 22.42 -8.36
CA ARG A 29 4.14 22.44 -9.07
C ARG A 29 5.33 22.59 -8.13
N ARG A 30 5.26 22.26 -6.84
CA ARG A 30 6.25 22.74 -5.87
C ARG A 30 7.26 21.75 -5.32
N ASP A 31 7.18 20.45 -5.55
CA ASP A 31 7.93 19.53 -4.69
C ASP A 31 9.15 18.85 -5.29
N GLY A 32 9.48 19.06 -6.58
CA GLY A 32 10.75 18.55 -7.15
C GLY A 32 11.02 17.04 -6.97
N VAL A 33 10.03 16.27 -6.52
CA VAL A 33 10.14 14.82 -6.33
C VAL A 33 9.85 14.12 -7.63
N ALA A 34 10.82 13.35 -8.14
CA ALA A 34 10.62 12.47 -9.27
C ALA A 34 9.80 11.27 -8.80
N TYR A 35 8.54 11.21 -9.19
CA TYR A 35 7.70 10.04 -8.96
C TYR A 35 8.06 8.97 -10.01
N PRO A 36 8.27 7.70 -9.61
CA PRO A 36 8.57 6.60 -10.53
C PRO A 36 7.41 6.29 -11.48
N TYR A 37 6.20 6.69 -11.12
CA TYR A 37 4.99 6.56 -11.93
C TYR A 37 4.60 7.88 -12.58
N GLY A 38 3.76 7.85 -13.62
CA GLY A 38 3.35 9.05 -14.37
C GLY A 38 2.78 10.15 -13.48
N ARG A 39 2.90 11.41 -13.93
CA ARG A 39 2.54 12.62 -13.17
C ARG A 39 1.11 12.62 -12.59
N PHE A 40 0.20 11.88 -13.20
CA PHE A 40 -1.23 11.81 -12.83
C PHE A 40 -1.62 10.43 -12.27
N ALA A 41 -0.65 9.55 -12.08
CA ALA A 41 -0.91 8.26 -11.49
C ALA A 41 -1.37 8.39 -10.04
N MET A 42 -2.41 7.67 -9.70
CA MET A 42 -2.97 7.59 -8.35
C MET A 42 -2.91 6.16 -7.87
N TRP A 43 -2.69 6.00 -6.59
CA TRP A 43 -2.66 4.70 -5.95
C TRP A 43 -4.04 4.32 -5.43
N TYR A 44 -4.39 3.07 -5.63
CA TYR A 44 -5.60 2.45 -5.12
C TYR A 44 -5.27 1.17 -4.38
N VAL A 45 -6.15 0.79 -3.46
CA VAL A 45 -6.06 -0.46 -2.73
C VAL A 45 -7.28 -1.31 -3.06
N LEU A 46 -7.03 -2.55 -3.46
CA LEU A 46 -8.03 -3.58 -3.67
C LEU A 46 -8.03 -4.53 -2.49
N GLN A 47 -9.20 -4.78 -1.92
CA GLN A 47 -9.35 -5.82 -0.90
C GLN A 47 -9.57 -7.18 -1.53
N THR A 48 -8.95 -8.21 -0.96
CA THR A 48 -9.13 -9.61 -1.35
C THR A 48 -9.11 -10.52 -0.11
N THR A 49 -9.34 -11.81 -0.32
CA THR A 49 -9.17 -12.80 0.74
C THR A 49 -7.69 -12.96 1.07
N THR A 50 -7.34 -12.89 2.35
CA THR A 50 -5.97 -13.11 2.81
C THR A 50 -5.42 -14.44 2.28
N GLY A 51 -4.22 -14.38 1.71
CA GLY A 51 -3.56 -15.51 1.04
C GLY A 51 -3.91 -15.67 -0.43
N GLN A 52 -4.73 -14.78 -1.00
CA GLN A 52 -5.06 -14.77 -2.44
C GLN A 52 -4.51 -13.52 -3.16
N GLU A 53 -3.68 -12.72 -2.49
CA GLU A 53 -3.19 -11.44 -2.99
C GLU A 53 -2.38 -11.60 -4.27
N GLU A 54 -1.38 -12.48 -4.27
CA GLU A 54 -0.53 -12.72 -5.44
C GLU A 54 -1.32 -13.32 -6.60
N LYS A 55 -2.31 -14.18 -6.29
CA LYS A 55 -3.20 -14.73 -7.31
C LYS A 55 -4.09 -13.64 -7.92
N LEU A 56 -4.54 -12.66 -7.12
CA LEU A 56 -5.27 -11.51 -7.64
C LEU A 56 -4.39 -10.68 -8.56
N VAL A 57 -3.15 -10.37 -8.17
CA VAL A 57 -2.18 -9.66 -9.01
C VAL A 57 -1.99 -10.39 -10.33
N GLN A 58 -1.75 -11.70 -10.30
CA GLN A 58 -1.59 -12.51 -11.50
C GLN A 58 -2.83 -12.44 -12.42
N MET A 59 -4.04 -12.60 -11.86
CA MET A 59 -5.28 -12.49 -12.64
C MET A 59 -5.49 -11.10 -13.24
N ILE A 60 -5.11 -10.02 -12.53
CA ILE A 60 -5.16 -8.67 -13.08
C ILE A 60 -4.20 -8.56 -14.25
N GLN A 61 -2.97 -9.03 -14.13
CA GLN A 61 -1.96 -9.01 -15.18
C GLN A 61 -2.37 -9.83 -16.42
N GLU A 62 -3.13 -10.91 -16.25
CA GLU A 62 -3.61 -11.77 -17.35
C GLU A 62 -4.88 -11.24 -18.03
N LEU A 63 -5.78 -10.59 -17.29
CA LEU A 63 -7.14 -10.29 -17.76
C LEU A 63 -7.43 -8.80 -17.97
N VAL A 64 -6.63 -7.92 -17.41
CA VAL A 64 -6.78 -6.47 -17.54
C VAL A 64 -5.75 -5.93 -18.51
N ALA A 65 -6.17 -5.03 -19.40
CA ALA A 65 -5.28 -4.41 -20.37
C ALA A 65 -4.15 -3.66 -19.68
N PRO A 66 -2.87 -3.90 -20.02
CA PRO A 66 -1.72 -3.35 -19.32
C PRO A 66 -1.64 -1.82 -19.39
N GLU A 67 -2.30 -1.20 -20.37
CA GLU A 67 -2.36 0.25 -20.53
C GLU A 67 -3.23 0.95 -19.47
N LEU A 68 -4.02 0.17 -18.72
CA LEU A 68 -4.92 0.71 -17.71
C LEU A 68 -4.29 0.89 -16.32
N TYR A 69 -3.12 0.32 -16.10
CA TYR A 69 -2.40 0.48 -14.84
C TYR A 69 -0.89 0.55 -15.08
N GLU A 70 -0.19 1.28 -14.25
CA GLU A 70 1.27 1.40 -14.31
C GLU A 70 1.95 0.34 -13.45
N ASP A 71 1.29 -0.06 -12.36
CA ASP A 71 1.78 -1.11 -11.46
C ASP A 71 0.63 -1.80 -10.72
N CYS A 72 0.84 -3.06 -10.35
CA CYS A 72 -0.08 -3.85 -9.53
C CYS A 72 0.73 -4.82 -8.68
N PHE A 73 0.70 -4.63 -7.35
CA PHE A 73 1.60 -5.35 -6.46
C PHE A 73 1.03 -5.63 -5.08
N VAL A 74 1.67 -6.58 -4.38
CA VAL A 74 1.49 -6.84 -2.96
C VAL A 74 2.63 -6.16 -2.21
N ALA A 75 2.32 -5.44 -1.13
CA ALA A 75 3.33 -4.83 -0.29
C ALA A 75 3.88 -5.82 0.73
N TYR A 76 5.20 -5.84 0.87
CA TYR A 76 5.91 -6.73 1.78
C TYR A 76 6.76 -5.96 2.79
N TYR A 77 7.24 -6.66 3.82
CA TYR A 77 8.25 -6.17 4.74
C TYR A 77 9.20 -7.26 5.19
N GLU A 78 10.43 -6.89 5.49
CA GLU A 78 11.42 -7.79 6.07
C GLU A 78 11.19 -7.95 7.56
N ARG A 79 11.46 -9.17 8.05
CA ARG A 79 11.42 -9.52 9.46
C ARG A 79 12.59 -10.40 9.85
N VAL A 80 13.11 -10.21 11.06
CA VAL A 80 14.16 -11.06 11.62
C VAL A 80 13.53 -12.12 12.52
N TRP A 81 13.82 -13.38 12.21
CA TRP A 81 13.55 -14.50 13.11
C TRP A 81 14.84 -15.01 13.71
N ARG A 82 14.83 -15.20 15.00
CA ARG A 82 15.94 -15.81 15.73
C ARG A 82 15.64 -17.28 16.00
N LYS A 83 16.43 -18.16 15.42
CA LYS A 83 16.38 -19.61 15.65
C LYS A 83 17.79 -20.12 15.93
N GLN A 84 17.99 -20.79 17.06
CA GLN A 84 19.27 -21.41 17.44
C GLN A 84 20.47 -20.43 17.34
N GLN A 85 20.32 -19.22 17.88
CA GLN A 85 21.32 -18.13 17.84
C GLN A 85 21.63 -17.56 16.45
N GLN A 86 20.96 -18.02 15.40
CA GLN A 86 21.06 -17.45 14.06
C GLN A 86 19.88 -16.50 13.80
N SER A 87 20.19 -15.37 13.17
CA SER A 87 19.19 -14.42 12.68
C SER A 87 18.92 -14.70 11.21
N VAL A 88 17.66 -15.02 10.87
CA VAL A 88 17.22 -15.24 9.49
C VAL A 88 16.26 -14.13 9.12
N VAL A 89 16.55 -13.45 8.03
CA VAL A 89 15.64 -12.46 7.44
C VAL A 89 14.69 -13.18 6.49
N HIS A 90 13.40 -12.92 6.66
CA HIS A 90 12.37 -13.40 5.74
C HIS A 90 11.40 -12.26 5.45
N VAL A 91 10.59 -12.43 4.42
CA VAL A 91 9.67 -11.44 3.90
C VAL A 91 8.24 -11.89 4.17
N GLU A 92 7.45 -11.00 4.75
CA GLU A 92 6.02 -11.21 5.05
C GLU A 92 5.18 -10.12 4.36
N ARG A 93 3.88 -10.38 4.12
CA ARG A 93 2.96 -9.37 3.58
C ARG A 93 2.73 -8.26 4.60
N LEU A 94 2.88 -7.01 4.17
CA LEU A 94 2.68 -5.84 5.03
C LEU A 94 1.21 -5.63 5.37
N PHE A 95 0.33 -5.82 4.38
CA PHE A 95 -1.12 -5.68 4.53
C PHE A 95 -1.82 -6.94 3.98
N PRO A 96 -1.99 -7.99 4.82
CA PRO A 96 -2.71 -9.18 4.39
C PRO A 96 -4.14 -8.87 3.93
N GLY A 97 -4.52 -9.38 2.76
CA GLY A 97 -5.81 -9.12 2.14
C GLY A 97 -5.88 -7.86 1.28
N TYR A 98 -4.74 -7.21 0.98
CA TYR A 98 -4.71 -5.98 0.18
C TYR A 98 -3.72 -6.08 -0.98
N VAL A 99 -4.13 -5.55 -2.13
CA VAL A 99 -3.33 -5.40 -3.35
C VAL A 99 -3.32 -3.93 -3.74
N PHE A 100 -2.17 -3.39 -4.06
CA PHE A 100 -2.01 -2.02 -4.54
C PHE A 100 -2.08 -1.99 -6.06
N VAL A 101 -2.71 -0.95 -6.60
CA VAL A 101 -2.75 -0.68 -8.03
C VAL A 101 -2.48 0.80 -8.28
N VAL A 102 -1.61 1.09 -9.23
CA VAL A 102 -1.27 2.44 -9.67
C VAL A 102 -1.87 2.68 -11.05
N THR A 103 -2.70 3.70 -11.20
CA THR A 103 -3.39 3.97 -12.47
C THR A 103 -3.63 5.46 -12.70
N GLN A 104 -3.68 5.85 -13.96
CA GLN A 104 -4.18 7.15 -14.41
C GLN A 104 -5.65 7.09 -14.85
N ASN A 105 -6.20 5.88 -15.04
CA ASN A 105 -7.54 5.64 -15.58
C ASN A 105 -8.40 4.80 -14.61
N PRO A 106 -8.73 5.30 -13.42
CA PRO A 106 -9.36 4.50 -12.38
C PRO A 106 -10.75 3.99 -12.77
N GLU A 107 -11.52 4.76 -13.54
CA GLU A 107 -12.87 4.37 -13.96
C GLU A 107 -12.83 3.17 -14.92
N GLU A 108 -12.00 3.25 -15.96
CA GLU A 108 -11.85 2.18 -16.94
C GLU A 108 -11.25 0.92 -16.28
N LEU A 109 -10.22 1.10 -15.46
CA LEU A 109 -9.64 0.02 -14.67
C LEU A 109 -10.70 -0.67 -13.80
N PHE A 110 -11.53 0.09 -13.10
CA PHE A 110 -12.61 -0.45 -12.28
C PHE A 110 -13.59 -1.33 -13.07
N PHE A 111 -13.94 -0.93 -14.31
CA PHE A 111 -14.78 -1.73 -15.18
C PHE A 111 -14.13 -3.05 -15.59
N GLN A 112 -12.85 -3.01 -15.92
CA GLN A 112 -12.12 -4.22 -16.29
C GLN A 112 -11.95 -5.16 -15.08
N LEU A 113 -11.67 -4.64 -13.90
CA LEU A 113 -11.55 -5.40 -12.65
C LEU A 113 -12.82 -6.19 -12.32
N LYS A 114 -14.02 -5.69 -12.64
CA LYS A 114 -15.27 -6.45 -12.46
C LYS A 114 -15.31 -7.76 -13.26
N LYS A 115 -14.54 -7.88 -14.32
CA LYS A 115 -14.43 -9.10 -15.15
C LYS A 115 -13.48 -10.14 -14.52
N VAL A 116 -12.64 -9.73 -13.59
CA VAL A 116 -11.71 -10.63 -12.87
C VAL A 116 -12.51 -11.51 -11.91
N PRO A 117 -12.47 -12.86 -12.04
CA PRO A 117 -13.35 -13.77 -11.28
C PRO A 117 -13.25 -13.63 -9.75
N ALA A 118 -12.04 -13.31 -9.23
CA ALA A 118 -11.84 -13.06 -7.81
C ALA A 118 -12.56 -11.79 -7.34
N MET A 119 -12.57 -10.73 -8.17
CA MET A 119 -13.20 -9.45 -7.88
C MET A 119 -14.72 -9.52 -8.02
N SER A 120 -15.23 -10.23 -9.03
CA SER A 120 -16.68 -10.37 -9.24
C SER A 120 -17.38 -11.04 -8.05
N LYS A 121 -16.73 -12.00 -7.39
CA LYS A 121 -17.25 -12.63 -6.16
C LYS A 121 -17.30 -11.67 -4.98
N LEU A 122 -16.32 -10.79 -4.84
CA LEU A 122 -16.27 -9.77 -3.78
C LEU A 122 -17.32 -8.69 -4.02
N VAL A 123 -17.51 -8.27 -5.27
CA VAL A 123 -18.56 -7.31 -5.67
C VAL A 123 -19.95 -7.87 -5.38
N ALA A 124 -20.22 -9.13 -5.73
CA ALA A 124 -21.51 -9.78 -5.48
C ALA A 124 -21.83 -9.93 -3.97
N ALA A 125 -20.82 -9.90 -3.12
CA ALA A 125 -20.96 -10.00 -1.67
C ALA A 125 -20.94 -8.64 -0.94
N ASP A 126 -20.99 -7.51 -1.67
CA ASP A 126 -20.80 -6.14 -1.16
C ASP A 126 -19.52 -5.95 -0.31
N ARG A 127 -18.50 -6.77 -0.56
CA ARG A 127 -17.22 -6.77 0.16
C ARG A 127 -16.08 -6.19 -0.67
N TYR A 128 -16.41 -5.55 -1.76
CA TYR A 128 -15.44 -4.96 -2.67
C TYR A 128 -15.10 -3.54 -2.23
N GLU A 129 -13.84 -3.31 -1.97
CA GLU A 129 -13.30 -1.98 -1.72
C GLU A 129 -12.23 -1.65 -2.77
N PHE A 130 -12.46 -0.58 -3.53
CA PHE A 130 -11.50 0.07 -4.41
C PHE A 130 -11.25 1.46 -3.82
N LEU A 131 -10.28 1.52 -2.90
CA LEU A 131 -10.04 2.71 -2.09
C LEU A 131 -8.87 3.51 -2.65
N PRO A 132 -9.04 4.82 -2.86
CA PRO A 132 -7.93 5.69 -3.22
C PRO A 132 -6.99 5.87 -2.04
N ILE A 133 -5.72 5.93 -2.34
CA ILE A 133 -4.67 6.37 -1.43
C ILE A 133 -4.53 7.89 -1.58
N LYS A 134 -4.50 8.63 -0.48
CA LYS A 134 -4.29 10.07 -0.48
C LYS A 134 -2.84 10.41 -0.85
N LYS A 135 -2.60 11.62 -1.35
CA LYS A 135 -1.25 12.04 -1.77
C LYS A 135 -0.21 11.98 -0.66
N GLU A 136 -0.60 12.33 0.56
CA GLU A 136 0.27 12.24 1.74
C GLU A 136 0.59 10.79 2.10
N GLU A 137 -0.36 9.88 1.88
CA GLU A 137 -0.18 8.44 2.08
C GLU A 137 0.71 7.85 0.99
N GLU A 138 0.56 8.27 -0.28
CA GLU A 138 1.45 7.88 -1.38
C GLU A 138 2.89 8.29 -1.06
N THR A 139 3.12 9.54 -0.64
CA THR A 139 4.46 10.03 -0.25
C THR A 139 5.06 9.17 0.84
N PHE A 140 4.26 8.79 1.84
CA PHE A 140 4.71 7.87 2.88
C PHE A 140 5.14 6.51 2.30
N PHE A 141 4.36 5.92 1.39
CA PHE A 141 4.69 4.65 0.77
C PHE A 141 5.94 4.73 -0.12
N TYR A 142 6.10 5.81 -0.90
CA TYR A 142 7.33 6.05 -1.67
C TYR A 142 8.59 6.13 -0.81
N ASP A 143 8.48 6.70 0.40
CA ASP A 143 9.61 6.83 1.31
C ASP A 143 10.01 5.49 1.96
N ILE A 144 9.06 4.56 2.16
CA ILE A 144 9.32 3.33 2.92
C ILE A 144 9.53 2.09 2.05
N PHE A 145 8.97 2.07 0.82
CA PHE A 145 9.16 0.95 -0.11
C PHE A 145 10.45 1.07 -0.89
N ASP A 146 11.09 -0.07 -1.11
CA ASP A 146 12.12 -0.20 -2.14
C ASP A 146 11.49 -0.47 -3.52
N PRO A 147 12.29 -0.60 -4.60
CA PRO A 147 11.77 -0.89 -5.94
C PRO A 147 11.00 -2.21 -6.07
N GLU A 148 11.21 -3.16 -5.15
CA GLU A 148 10.48 -4.43 -5.08
C GLU A 148 9.25 -4.38 -4.17
N HIS A 149 8.81 -3.18 -3.76
CA HIS A 149 7.69 -2.92 -2.84
C HIS A 149 7.85 -3.58 -1.45
N VAL A 150 9.10 -3.68 -1.00
CA VAL A 150 9.45 -4.25 0.30
C VAL A 150 9.90 -3.17 1.26
N VAL A 151 9.34 -3.12 2.46
CA VAL A 151 9.89 -2.33 3.56
C VAL A 151 11.05 -3.10 4.16
N ARG A 152 12.28 -2.65 3.88
CA ARG A 152 13.50 -3.26 4.41
C ARG A 152 13.66 -3.02 5.91
N LEU A 153 14.50 -3.84 6.55
CA LEU A 153 14.82 -3.69 7.97
C LEU A 153 15.33 -2.29 8.28
N SER A 154 14.77 -1.67 9.31
CA SER A 154 15.32 -0.44 9.88
C SER A 154 16.30 -0.78 10.99
N TYR A 155 17.39 0.00 11.09
CA TYR A 155 18.35 -0.12 12.16
C TYR A 155 17.96 0.78 13.33
N VAL A 156 17.92 0.23 14.55
CA VAL A 156 17.60 0.98 15.76
C VAL A 156 18.80 1.08 16.66
N GLU A 157 19.19 2.32 16.98
CA GLU A 157 20.16 2.62 18.03
C GLU A 157 19.46 2.68 19.37
N THR A 158 20.04 2.04 20.37
CA THR A 158 19.59 2.14 21.76
C THR A 158 20.57 2.97 22.58
N ASP A 159 20.08 3.62 23.62
CA ASP A 159 20.91 4.25 24.63
C ASP A 159 21.43 3.22 25.66
N ASP A 160 22.20 3.69 26.65
CA ASP A 160 22.77 2.87 27.72
C ASP A 160 21.71 2.24 28.62
N GLN A 161 20.48 2.77 28.61
CA GLN A 161 19.33 2.24 29.35
C GLN A 161 18.50 1.25 28.52
N GLY A 162 18.92 0.96 27.27
CA GLY A 162 18.21 0.07 26.36
C GLY A 162 16.94 0.69 25.76
N GLN A 163 16.78 2.04 25.83
CA GLN A 163 15.68 2.75 25.18
C GLN A 163 16.05 3.10 23.73
N MET A 164 15.04 3.26 22.90
CA MET A 164 15.23 3.68 21.50
C MET A 164 15.75 5.12 21.46
N LYS A 165 16.96 5.30 20.92
CA LYS A 165 17.59 6.61 20.71
C LYS A 165 17.30 7.15 19.32
N LYS A 166 17.48 6.33 18.28
CA LYS A 166 17.33 6.73 16.89
C LYS A 166 16.95 5.54 16.01
N ILE A 167 16.22 5.81 14.93
CA ILE A 167 15.91 4.84 13.89
C ILE A 167 16.53 5.33 12.57
N HIS A 168 17.23 4.44 11.89
CA HIS A 168 17.79 4.64 10.55
C HIS A 168 17.12 3.68 9.56
N GLY A 169 17.10 4.06 8.29
CA GLY A 169 16.49 3.26 7.23
C GLY A 169 15.06 3.71 6.91
N PRO A 170 14.24 2.83 6.29
CA PRO A 170 12.97 3.22 5.67
C PRO A 170 12.03 3.98 6.57
N VAL A 171 11.89 3.57 7.83
CA VAL A 171 10.95 4.22 8.75
C VAL A 171 11.57 5.33 9.62
N GLY A 172 12.82 5.67 9.38
CA GLY A 172 13.54 6.68 10.18
C GLY A 172 12.87 8.05 10.20
N LYS A 173 12.38 8.52 9.05
CA LYS A 173 11.60 9.77 8.91
C LYS A 173 10.31 9.77 9.74
N TYR A 174 9.77 8.61 10.04
CA TYR A 174 8.46 8.39 10.65
C TYR A 174 8.56 7.81 12.06
N ALA A 175 9.69 8.05 12.74
CA ALA A 175 9.92 7.60 14.13
C ALA A 175 8.82 8.06 15.09
N ASN A 176 8.20 9.22 14.83
CA ASN A 176 7.07 9.77 15.60
C ASN A 176 5.78 8.93 15.48
N ARG A 177 5.66 8.06 14.47
CA ARG A 177 4.52 7.12 14.30
C ARG A 177 4.75 5.79 15.01
N VAL A 178 5.94 5.57 15.56
CA VAL A 178 6.27 4.34 16.29
C VAL A 178 5.58 4.36 17.64
N ARG A 179 4.75 3.37 17.90
CA ARG A 179 3.99 3.21 19.13
C ARG A 179 4.71 2.32 20.14
N LYS A 180 5.48 1.34 19.67
CA LYS A 180 6.18 0.38 20.52
C LYS A 180 7.36 -0.24 19.79
N CYS A 181 8.48 -0.47 20.51
CA CYS A 181 9.61 -1.28 20.04
C CYS A 181 9.73 -2.56 20.86
N CYS A 182 9.89 -3.68 20.19
CA CYS A 182 10.09 -5.00 20.77
C CYS A 182 11.48 -5.53 20.39
N PHE A 183 12.52 -5.05 21.06
CA PHE A 183 13.92 -5.36 20.72
C PHE A 183 14.23 -6.85 20.74
N LYS A 184 13.74 -7.60 21.74
CA LYS A 184 13.94 -9.06 21.82
C LYS A 184 13.36 -9.83 20.62
N LYS A 185 12.25 -9.33 20.04
CA LYS A 185 11.56 -9.96 18.91
C LYS A 185 11.85 -9.27 17.57
N ARG A 186 12.77 -8.29 17.55
CA ARG A 186 13.22 -7.58 16.35
C ARG A 186 12.10 -6.98 15.51
N TYR A 187 11.13 -6.32 16.15
CA TYR A 187 10.10 -5.54 15.45
C TYR A 187 9.73 -4.27 16.21
N LEU A 188 9.22 -3.31 15.48
CA LEU A 188 8.49 -2.16 16.00
C LEU A 188 7.03 -2.21 15.54
N ILE A 189 6.16 -1.55 16.31
CA ILE A 189 4.74 -1.35 15.96
C ILE A 189 4.56 0.11 15.63
N MET A 190 3.98 0.42 14.47
CA MET A 190 3.66 1.76 14.05
C MET A 190 2.31 1.87 13.36
N GLY A 191 1.77 3.08 13.31
CA GLY A 191 0.59 3.41 12.52
C GLY A 191 0.97 3.80 11.10
N ILE A 192 0.37 3.14 10.11
CA ILE A 192 0.52 3.47 8.69
C ILE A 192 -0.82 3.97 8.15
N PRO A 193 -0.86 5.17 7.54
CA PRO A 193 -2.07 5.67 6.91
C PRO A 193 -2.35 4.90 5.62
N MET A 194 -3.59 4.45 5.41
CA MET A 194 -3.99 3.72 4.21
C MET A 194 -5.48 3.91 3.94
N GLY A 195 -5.81 4.60 2.83
CA GLY A 195 -7.19 4.87 2.43
C GLY A 195 -7.96 5.74 3.45
N GLY A 196 -7.28 6.68 4.10
CA GLY A 196 -7.86 7.56 5.12
C GLY A 196 -8.03 6.93 6.50
N VAL A 197 -7.57 5.68 6.69
CA VAL A 197 -7.60 4.96 7.98
C VAL A 197 -6.18 4.62 8.40
N GLU A 198 -5.88 4.69 9.70
CA GLU A 198 -4.59 4.26 10.20
C GLU A 198 -4.59 2.75 10.49
N LYS A 199 -3.73 2.01 9.81
CA LYS A 199 -3.48 0.58 10.03
C LYS A 199 -2.29 0.40 10.98
N THR A 200 -2.43 -0.41 11.99
CA THR A 200 -1.32 -0.76 12.90
C THR A 200 -0.57 -1.96 12.33
N VAL A 201 0.72 -1.80 12.09
CA VAL A 201 1.59 -2.85 11.52
C VAL A 201 2.80 -3.11 12.40
N ALA A 202 3.36 -4.31 12.29
CA ALA A 202 4.65 -4.66 12.87
C ALA A 202 5.70 -4.67 11.75
N LEU A 203 6.77 -3.88 11.88
CA LEU A 203 7.88 -3.83 10.93
C LEU A 203 9.15 -4.36 11.56
N GLY A 204 9.95 -5.07 10.78
CA GLY A 204 11.20 -5.64 11.25
C GLY A 204 12.27 -4.59 11.53
N ILE A 205 13.05 -4.83 12.55
CA ILE A 205 14.22 -4.02 12.89
C ILE A 205 15.43 -4.91 13.13
N LYS A 206 16.61 -4.31 13.05
CA LYS A 206 17.88 -4.86 13.52
C LYS A 206 18.52 -3.91 14.52
N LEU A 207 19.30 -4.48 15.41
CA LEU A 207 20.12 -3.77 16.39
C LEU A 207 21.61 -3.94 16.06
N LYS A 208 22.48 -3.23 16.79
CA LYS A 208 23.94 -3.31 16.61
C LYS A 208 24.47 -4.75 16.67
N GLU A 209 23.89 -5.58 17.51
CA GLU A 209 24.26 -6.98 17.70
C GLU A 209 23.81 -7.92 16.56
N ASP A 210 23.02 -7.42 15.61
CA ASP A 210 22.56 -8.17 14.42
C ASP A 210 23.38 -7.79 13.17
N LEU A 211 24.39 -6.89 13.29
CA LEU A 211 25.30 -6.48 12.24
C LEU A 211 26.54 -7.34 12.23
#